data_85c11d79d5e9ca92a5fb6f9005a62e24
#
_entry.id   85c11d79d5e9ca92a5fb6f9005a62e24
#
_cell.length_a   1.000
_cell.length_b   1.000
_cell.length_c   1.000
_cell.angle_alpha   90.00
_cell.angle_beta   90.00
_cell.angle_gamma   90.00
#
_symmetry.space_group_name_H-M   'P 1'
#
loop_
_entity.id
_entity.type
_entity.pdbx_description
1 polymer ?
#
loop_
_entity_poly.entity_id
_entity_poly.type
_entity_poly.pdbx_seq_one_letter_code
_entity_poly.pdbx_strand_id
1 'polypeptide(L)'
;MFVPSKVTPILITLLSVVAFIALTVITGWYLQESLLIQISSSFVPMQFNTAICFLLAAIATIFLILQKKTLSISLAIILIVLAGLTGFQYIIGQNLGIDQLFMEAYLLVHSPNPGRMGLSTSICFVLIGISVIAENRTINLGIIKHLVMIVIAIALLSFIGYLGNINTAYVWGNMSGMAVHTAFNFIILGLVIFLVQVQHNKNIEHNKPWHIAPIVTSSLILFLGFWQSLESFQIQLMSKQIQKSTEAVTKSIELGFN
;
A
#
# COMPACT_ATOMS: atom_id res chain seq x y z
N MET A 1 -7.12 -27.84 2.76
CA MET A 1 -6.49 -28.01 1.43
C MET A 1 -7.30 -27.16 0.45
N PHE A 2 -6.68 -26.24 -0.26
CA PHE A 2 -7.38 -25.41 -1.26
C PHE A 2 -7.79 -26.33 -2.43
N VAL A 3 -9.08 -26.40 -2.72
CA VAL A 3 -9.60 -27.16 -3.85
C VAL A 3 -9.78 -26.19 -5.01
N PRO A 4 -9.20 -26.45 -6.20
CA PRO A 4 -9.40 -25.62 -7.37
C PRO A 4 -10.90 -25.49 -7.65
N SER A 5 -11.39 -24.27 -7.73
CA SER A 5 -12.79 -23.93 -7.99
C SER A 5 -12.89 -23.11 -9.29
N LYS A 6 -14.12 -22.89 -9.77
CA LYS A 6 -14.38 -21.99 -10.92
C LYS A 6 -13.83 -20.56 -10.69
N VAL A 7 -13.55 -20.19 -9.45
CA VAL A 7 -13.00 -18.88 -9.09
C VAL A 7 -11.48 -18.84 -9.19
N THR A 8 -10.77 -19.97 -9.16
CA THR A 8 -9.31 -20.05 -9.24
C THR A 8 -8.70 -19.30 -10.44
N PRO A 9 -9.20 -19.47 -11.67
CA PRO A 9 -8.66 -18.71 -12.82
C PRO A 9 -8.83 -17.19 -12.64
N ILE A 10 -9.95 -16.75 -12.10
CA ILE A 10 -10.21 -15.32 -11.83
C ILE A 10 -9.18 -14.77 -10.84
N LEU A 11 -8.89 -15.50 -9.76
CA LEU A 11 -7.88 -15.09 -8.77
C LEU A 11 -6.49 -14.98 -9.39
N ILE A 12 -6.11 -15.96 -10.23
CA ILE A 12 -4.82 -15.92 -10.94
C ILE A 12 -4.77 -14.74 -11.92
N THR A 13 -5.86 -14.46 -12.65
CA THR A 13 -5.94 -13.31 -13.55
C THR A 13 -5.75 -11.99 -12.79
N LEU A 14 -6.41 -11.82 -11.64
CA LEU A 14 -6.24 -10.63 -10.80
C LEU A 14 -4.79 -10.47 -10.31
N LEU A 15 -4.14 -11.55 -9.89
CA LEU A 15 -2.73 -11.53 -9.51
C LEU A 15 -1.80 -11.22 -10.69
N SER A 16 -2.17 -11.69 -11.90
CA SER A 16 -1.44 -11.35 -13.13
C SER A 16 -1.55 -9.86 -13.47
N VAL A 17 -2.69 -9.22 -13.17
CA VAL A 17 -2.85 -7.75 -13.30
C VAL A 17 -1.92 -7.03 -12.33
N VAL A 18 -1.85 -7.45 -11.05
CA VAL A 18 -0.91 -6.88 -10.07
C VAL A 18 0.53 -7.02 -10.55
N ALA A 19 0.92 -8.20 -11.02
CA ALA A 19 2.26 -8.46 -11.56
C ALA A 19 2.55 -7.64 -12.82
N PHE A 20 1.59 -7.47 -13.71
CA PHE A 20 1.71 -6.67 -14.91
C PHE A 20 1.95 -5.19 -14.59
N ILE A 21 1.16 -4.60 -13.67
CA ILE A 21 1.37 -3.22 -13.22
C ILE A 21 2.77 -3.06 -12.59
N ALA A 22 3.21 -4.01 -11.78
CA ALA A 22 4.53 -3.98 -11.17
C ALA A 22 5.66 -4.05 -12.22
N LEU A 23 5.53 -4.91 -13.23
CA LEU A 23 6.48 -5.01 -14.35
C LEU A 23 6.50 -3.73 -15.19
N THR A 24 5.33 -3.12 -15.43
CA THR A 24 5.23 -1.84 -16.14
C THR A 24 6.01 -0.74 -15.41
N VAL A 25 5.87 -0.67 -14.08
CA VAL A 25 6.62 0.29 -13.26
C VAL A 25 8.13 0.01 -13.29
N ILE A 26 8.55 -1.25 -13.15
CA ILE A 26 9.96 -1.63 -13.25
C ILE A 26 10.54 -1.22 -14.61
N THR A 27 9.82 -1.49 -15.70
CA THR A 27 10.21 -1.07 -17.05
C THR A 27 10.30 0.46 -17.15
N GLY A 28 9.35 1.18 -16.56
CA GLY A 28 9.35 2.65 -16.52
C GLY A 28 10.60 3.22 -15.82
N TRP A 29 11.04 2.62 -14.73
CA TRP A 29 12.28 3.01 -14.04
C TRP A 29 13.52 2.81 -14.91
N TYR A 30 13.63 1.68 -15.64
CA TYR A 30 14.76 1.41 -16.54
C TYR A 30 14.76 2.33 -17.79
N LEU A 31 13.56 2.61 -18.34
CA LEU A 31 13.42 3.48 -19.51
C LEU A 31 13.38 4.98 -19.15
N GLN A 32 13.35 5.31 -17.87
CA GLN A 32 13.18 6.67 -17.34
C GLN A 32 11.87 7.35 -17.80
N GLU A 33 10.83 6.53 -18.04
CA GLU A 33 9.50 6.98 -18.48
C GLU A 33 8.57 7.22 -17.29
N SER A 34 8.40 8.48 -16.91
CA SER A 34 7.62 8.87 -15.74
C SER A 34 6.16 8.43 -15.79
N LEU A 35 5.54 8.38 -16.99
CA LEU A 35 4.15 7.94 -17.16
C LEU A 35 3.91 6.48 -16.76
N LEU A 36 4.94 5.63 -16.83
CA LEU A 36 4.84 4.23 -16.40
C LEU A 36 5.04 4.08 -14.89
N ILE A 37 5.59 5.11 -14.22
CA ILE A 37 5.94 5.10 -12.79
C ILE A 37 4.91 5.85 -11.96
N GLN A 38 4.28 6.88 -12.53
CA GLN A 38 3.25 7.72 -11.91
C GLN A 38 2.17 8.09 -12.93
N ILE A 39 0.91 8.11 -12.51
CA ILE A 39 -0.24 8.39 -13.40
C ILE A 39 -0.32 9.88 -13.78
N SER A 40 0.18 10.76 -12.91
CA SER A 40 0.24 12.20 -13.11
C SER A 40 1.53 12.75 -12.52
N SER A 41 2.08 13.80 -13.10
CA SER A 41 3.31 14.45 -12.61
C SER A 41 3.22 15.00 -11.19
N SER A 42 2.00 15.23 -10.68
CA SER A 42 1.73 15.65 -9.30
C SER A 42 1.52 14.50 -8.32
N PHE A 43 1.39 13.26 -8.82
CA PHE A 43 1.12 12.07 -7.99
C PHE A 43 2.41 11.44 -7.52
N VAL A 44 2.32 10.71 -6.40
CA VAL A 44 3.44 9.94 -5.85
C VAL A 44 3.86 8.87 -6.86
N PRO A 45 5.15 8.77 -7.24
CA PRO A 45 5.66 7.66 -8.05
C PRO A 45 5.69 6.35 -7.24
N MET A 46 5.38 5.22 -7.89
CA MET A 46 5.65 3.92 -7.27
C MET A 46 7.15 3.68 -7.29
N GLN A 47 7.74 3.50 -6.11
CA GLN A 47 9.17 3.23 -5.98
C GLN A 47 9.53 1.87 -6.58
N PHE A 48 10.76 1.73 -7.08
CA PHE A 48 11.25 0.51 -7.72
C PHE A 48 11.15 -0.72 -6.79
N ASN A 49 11.57 -0.57 -5.53
CA ASN A 49 11.47 -1.61 -4.51
C ASN A 49 10.02 -2.00 -4.20
N THR A 50 9.06 -1.05 -4.28
CA THR A 50 7.62 -1.31 -4.15
C THR A 50 7.12 -2.21 -5.27
N ALA A 51 7.55 -1.97 -6.51
CA ALA A 51 7.18 -2.80 -7.65
C ALA A 51 7.75 -4.24 -7.52
N ILE A 52 9.00 -4.39 -7.06
CA ILE A 52 9.58 -5.71 -6.74
C ILE A 52 8.73 -6.42 -5.66
N CYS A 53 8.35 -5.72 -4.60
CA CYS A 53 7.52 -6.29 -3.54
C CYS A 53 6.16 -6.76 -4.05
N PHE A 54 5.53 -6.06 -5.00
CA PHE A 54 4.28 -6.52 -5.63
C PHE A 54 4.49 -7.79 -6.46
N LEU A 55 5.58 -7.90 -7.21
CA LEU A 55 5.91 -9.15 -7.92
C LEU A 55 6.08 -10.32 -6.96
N LEU A 56 6.84 -10.12 -5.89
CA LEU A 56 7.03 -11.15 -4.85
C LEU A 56 5.70 -11.56 -4.23
N ALA A 57 4.85 -10.58 -3.86
CA ALA A 57 3.54 -10.83 -3.25
C ALA A 57 2.58 -11.57 -4.21
N ALA A 58 2.52 -11.16 -5.48
CA ALA A 58 1.67 -11.80 -6.48
C ALA A 58 2.12 -13.26 -6.73
N ILE A 59 3.41 -13.48 -6.95
CA ILE A 59 3.97 -14.82 -7.19
C ILE A 59 3.82 -15.71 -5.94
N ALA A 60 4.09 -15.18 -4.74
CA ALA A 60 3.89 -15.91 -3.49
C ALA A 60 2.44 -16.36 -3.32
N THR A 61 1.47 -15.48 -3.67
CA THR A 61 0.03 -15.79 -3.59
C THR A 61 -0.40 -16.76 -4.69
N ILE A 62 0.16 -16.69 -5.89
CA ILE A 62 -0.05 -17.71 -6.94
C ILE A 62 0.45 -19.07 -6.45
N PHE A 63 1.64 -19.16 -5.86
CA PHE A 63 2.15 -20.41 -5.32
C PHE A 63 1.35 -20.93 -4.12
N LEU A 64 0.74 -20.03 -3.32
CA LEU A 64 -0.23 -20.39 -2.30
C LEU A 64 -1.44 -21.11 -2.92
N ILE A 65 -2.03 -20.53 -3.97
CA ILE A 65 -3.18 -21.11 -4.69
C ILE A 65 -2.80 -22.45 -5.35
N LEU A 66 -1.59 -22.53 -5.92
CA LEU A 66 -1.08 -23.76 -6.54
C LEU A 66 -0.53 -24.78 -5.53
N GLN A 67 -0.69 -24.55 -4.23
CA GLN A 67 -0.27 -25.43 -3.12
C GLN A 67 1.26 -25.70 -3.10
N LYS A 68 2.06 -24.81 -3.66
CA LYS A 68 3.54 -24.88 -3.63
C LYS A 68 4.06 -24.18 -2.36
N LYS A 69 3.80 -24.78 -1.19
CA LYS A 69 4.01 -24.18 0.14
C LYS A 69 5.40 -23.60 0.35
N THR A 70 6.46 -24.35 0.02
CA THR A 70 7.84 -23.91 0.23
C THR A 70 8.14 -22.63 -0.56
N LEU A 71 7.81 -22.59 -1.85
CA LEU A 71 8.03 -21.41 -2.70
C LEU A 71 7.20 -20.21 -2.22
N SER A 72 5.93 -20.44 -1.89
CA SER A 72 5.05 -19.39 -1.36
C SER A 72 5.60 -18.78 -0.07
N ILE A 73 6.01 -19.62 0.89
CA ILE A 73 6.56 -19.15 2.17
C ILE A 73 7.89 -18.44 1.98
N SER A 74 8.80 -18.97 1.15
CA SER A 74 10.11 -18.35 0.91
C SER A 74 9.98 -16.95 0.31
N LEU A 75 9.10 -16.77 -0.69
CA LEU A 75 8.85 -15.47 -1.29
C LEU A 75 8.18 -14.50 -0.31
N ALA A 76 7.25 -15.00 0.52
CA ALA A 76 6.62 -14.19 1.55
C ALA A 76 7.61 -13.73 2.64
N ILE A 77 8.59 -14.56 3.00
CA ILE A 77 9.67 -14.17 3.93
C ILE A 77 10.53 -13.07 3.30
N ILE A 78 10.96 -13.22 2.04
CA ILE A 78 11.73 -12.19 1.33
C ILE A 78 10.95 -10.88 1.30
N LEU A 79 9.65 -10.93 0.98
CA LEU A 79 8.76 -9.78 1.00
C LEU A 79 8.74 -9.08 2.37
N ILE A 80 8.57 -9.85 3.46
CA ILE A 80 8.55 -9.31 4.83
C ILE A 80 9.89 -8.67 5.17
N VAL A 81 11.00 -9.27 4.80
CA VAL A 81 12.33 -8.74 5.08
C VAL A 81 12.54 -7.40 4.35
N LEU A 82 12.26 -7.34 3.05
CA LEU A 82 12.43 -6.11 2.28
C LEU A 82 11.53 -4.97 2.79
N ALA A 83 10.26 -5.26 2.97
CA ALA A 83 9.30 -4.26 3.46
C ALA A 83 9.57 -3.92 4.94
N GLY A 84 9.86 -4.90 5.79
CA GLY A 84 10.14 -4.71 7.20
C GLY A 84 11.39 -3.87 7.46
N LEU A 85 12.46 -4.08 6.71
CA LEU A 85 13.66 -3.25 6.78
C LEU A 85 13.36 -1.79 6.39
N THR A 86 12.53 -1.57 5.35
CA THR A 86 12.10 -0.21 5.00
C THR A 86 11.27 0.43 6.11
N GLY A 87 10.32 -0.30 6.69
CA GLY A 87 9.54 0.18 7.83
C GLY A 87 10.43 0.49 9.05
N PHE A 88 11.44 -0.34 9.30
CA PHE A 88 12.40 -0.15 10.39
C PHE A 88 13.22 1.14 10.23
N GLN A 89 13.61 1.52 8.99
CA GLN A 89 14.29 2.79 8.72
C GLN A 89 13.48 4.01 9.19
N TYR A 90 12.14 3.97 9.08
CA TYR A 90 11.28 5.05 9.58
C TYR A 90 11.27 5.11 11.10
N ILE A 91 11.36 3.97 11.79
CA ILE A 91 11.38 3.90 13.27
C ILE A 91 12.68 4.44 13.82
N ILE A 92 13.82 4.05 13.23
CA ILE A 92 15.15 4.47 13.74
C ILE A 92 15.58 5.84 13.19
N GLY A 93 14.87 6.39 12.21
CA GLY A 93 15.21 7.66 11.56
C GLY A 93 16.52 7.62 10.74
N GLN A 94 17.01 6.43 10.37
CA GLN A 94 18.28 6.25 9.65
C GLN A 94 18.07 5.64 8.28
N ASN A 95 19.00 5.92 7.36
CA ASN A 95 19.03 5.29 6.05
C ASN A 95 19.99 4.09 6.08
N LEU A 96 19.47 2.89 5.82
CA LEU A 96 20.25 1.65 5.74
C LEU A 96 20.90 1.42 4.37
N GLY A 97 20.74 2.34 3.42
CA GLY A 97 21.28 2.22 2.06
C GLY A 97 20.53 1.23 1.15
N ILE A 98 19.38 0.71 1.60
CA ILE A 98 18.61 -0.31 0.84
C ILE A 98 17.61 0.30 -0.13
N ASP A 99 17.27 1.58 0.03
CA ASP A 99 16.18 2.22 -0.72
C ASP A 99 16.49 2.34 -2.21
N GLN A 100 17.76 2.55 -2.55
CA GLN A 100 18.25 2.70 -3.92
C GLN A 100 19.21 1.57 -4.34
N LEU A 101 19.19 0.43 -3.65
CA LEU A 101 20.08 -0.70 -3.90
C LEU A 101 19.96 -1.25 -5.34
N PHE A 102 18.76 -1.23 -5.90
CA PHE A 102 18.47 -1.79 -7.24
C PHE A 102 18.28 -0.71 -8.30
N MET A 103 17.90 0.51 -7.92
CA MET A 103 17.60 1.59 -8.84
C MET A 103 17.73 2.94 -8.13
N GLU A 104 18.47 3.85 -8.73
CA GLU A 104 18.59 5.24 -8.27
C GLU A 104 17.29 6.00 -8.56
N ALA A 105 16.80 6.73 -7.56
CA ALA A 105 15.53 7.44 -7.67
C ALA A 105 15.75 8.83 -8.28
N TYR A 106 15.16 9.07 -9.44
CA TYR A 106 15.16 10.36 -10.12
C TYR A 106 13.84 11.14 -9.99
N LEU A 107 12.76 10.48 -9.53
CA LEU A 107 11.45 11.09 -9.25
C LEU A 107 11.26 11.22 -7.75
N LEU A 108 11.09 12.46 -7.26
CA LEU A 108 11.06 12.77 -5.82
C LEU A 108 9.72 13.39 -5.36
N VAL A 109 8.66 13.32 -6.17
CA VAL A 109 7.35 13.90 -5.83
C VAL A 109 6.79 13.25 -4.57
N HIS A 110 6.53 14.04 -3.53
CA HIS A 110 6.08 13.56 -2.21
C HIS A 110 6.91 12.39 -1.66
N SER A 111 8.22 12.39 -1.94
CA SER A 111 9.16 11.36 -1.51
C SER A 111 10.40 11.99 -0.89
N PRO A 112 10.35 12.41 0.38
CA PRO A 112 11.47 13.06 1.06
C PRO A 112 12.70 12.15 1.22
N ASN A 113 12.48 10.83 1.14
CA ASN A 113 13.55 9.83 1.16
C ASN A 113 13.61 9.16 -0.22
N PRO A 114 14.61 9.48 -1.07
CA PRO A 114 14.73 8.94 -2.43
C PRO A 114 14.71 7.42 -2.46
N GLY A 115 13.89 6.83 -3.34
CA GLY A 115 13.79 5.37 -3.52
C GLY A 115 13.04 4.63 -2.39
N ARG A 116 12.75 5.31 -1.26
CA ARG A 116 12.09 4.67 -0.11
C ARG A 116 10.60 4.55 -0.33
N MET A 117 10.04 3.32 -0.24
CA MET A 117 8.59 3.12 -0.23
C MET A 117 7.96 3.76 1.02
N GLY A 118 6.71 4.19 0.92
CA GLY A 118 5.98 4.79 2.05
C GLY A 118 5.82 3.83 3.23
N LEU A 119 5.74 4.38 4.46
CA LEU A 119 5.55 3.57 5.66
C LEU A 119 4.25 2.74 5.58
N SER A 120 3.14 3.34 5.14
CA SER A 120 1.88 2.64 4.94
C SER A 120 2.01 1.46 3.95
N THR A 121 2.79 1.65 2.87
CA THR A 121 3.12 0.62 1.88
C THR A 121 3.92 -0.52 2.50
N SER A 122 4.95 -0.19 3.29
CA SER A 122 5.77 -1.16 4.02
C SER A 122 4.93 -2.01 4.98
N ILE A 123 4.07 -1.38 5.78
CA ILE A 123 3.15 -2.06 6.69
C ILE A 123 2.23 -3.02 5.91
N CYS A 124 1.63 -2.56 4.81
CA CYS A 124 0.77 -3.41 3.98
C CYS A 124 1.48 -4.66 3.47
N PHE A 125 2.72 -4.54 2.96
CA PHE A 125 3.48 -5.70 2.50
C PHE A 125 3.82 -6.68 3.63
N VAL A 126 4.20 -6.19 4.80
CA VAL A 126 4.45 -7.05 5.97
C VAL A 126 3.19 -7.82 6.35
N LEU A 127 2.02 -7.16 6.40
CA LEU A 127 0.74 -7.80 6.71
C LEU A 127 0.33 -8.84 5.64
N ILE A 128 0.57 -8.55 4.36
CA ILE A 128 0.35 -9.49 3.25
C ILE A 128 1.27 -10.71 3.40
N GLY A 129 2.56 -10.50 3.62
CA GLY A 129 3.51 -11.58 3.79
C GLY A 129 3.16 -12.50 4.96
N ILE A 130 2.81 -11.91 6.11
CA ILE A 130 2.32 -12.67 7.28
C ILE A 130 1.05 -13.45 6.93
N SER A 131 0.11 -12.83 6.21
CA SER A 131 -1.15 -13.47 5.81
C SER A 131 -0.91 -14.68 4.90
N VAL A 132 0.02 -14.57 3.93
CA VAL A 132 0.39 -15.67 3.03
C VAL A 132 1.06 -16.82 3.80
N ILE A 133 1.97 -16.52 4.73
CA ILE A 133 2.62 -17.55 5.56
C ILE A 133 1.59 -18.26 6.46
N ALA A 134 0.74 -17.48 7.14
CA ALA A 134 -0.27 -18.02 8.05
C ALA A 134 -1.29 -18.88 7.31
N GLU A 135 -1.70 -18.52 6.09
CA GLU A 135 -2.59 -19.32 5.25
C GLU A 135 -1.94 -20.66 4.84
N ASN A 136 -0.67 -20.66 4.47
CA ASN A 136 0.10 -21.88 4.17
C ASN A 136 0.24 -22.81 5.39
N ARG A 137 0.24 -22.23 6.61
CA ARG A 137 0.38 -22.95 7.88
C ARG A 137 -0.97 -23.30 8.52
N THR A 138 -2.08 -22.89 7.92
CA THR A 138 -3.44 -23.05 8.49
C THR A 138 -3.58 -22.49 9.92
N ILE A 139 -2.83 -21.42 10.22
CA ILE A 139 -2.85 -20.76 11.52
C ILE A 139 -4.08 -19.85 11.55
N ASN A 140 -4.75 -19.82 12.68
CA ASN A 140 -5.93 -19.02 13.02
C ASN A 140 -6.50 -18.10 11.91
N LEU A 141 -7.40 -18.64 11.11
CA LEU A 141 -7.98 -18.00 9.94
C LEU A 141 -8.72 -16.67 10.26
N GLY A 142 -9.16 -16.49 11.51
CA GLY A 142 -9.76 -15.24 11.95
C GLY A 142 -8.78 -14.07 11.93
N ILE A 143 -7.57 -14.25 12.44
CA ILE A 143 -6.53 -13.21 12.49
C ILE A 143 -6.14 -12.79 11.07
N ILE A 144 -5.99 -13.73 10.15
CA ILE A 144 -5.60 -13.45 8.77
C ILE A 144 -6.61 -12.52 8.08
N LYS A 145 -7.90 -12.74 8.30
CA LYS A 145 -8.97 -11.87 7.76
C LYS A 145 -8.83 -10.44 8.24
N HIS A 146 -8.51 -10.23 9.52
CA HIS A 146 -8.29 -8.89 10.07
C HIS A 146 -7.06 -8.22 9.42
N LEU A 147 -5.94 -8.94 9.27
CA LEU A 147 -4.73 -8.40 8.64
C LEU A 147 -5.00 -7.93 7.21
N VAL A 148 -5.68 -8.77 6.42
CA VAL A 148 -6.00 -8.46 5.03
C VAL A 148 -7.00 -7.31 4.93
N MET A 149 -8.00 -7.25 5.81
CA MET A 149 -8.95 -6.14 5.83
C MET A 149 -8.31 -4.81 6.23
N ILE A 150 -7.30 -4.83 7.12
CA ILE A 150 -6.49 -3.64 7.43
C ILE A 150 -5.76 -3.15 6.18
N VAL A 151 -5.14 -4.05 5.41
CA VAL A 151 -4.48 -3.69 4.14
C VAL A 151 -5.46 -3.03 3.17
N ILE A 152 -6.64 -3.64 2.98
CA ILE A 152 -7.68 -3.09 2.11
C ILE A 152 -8.14 -1.71 2.61
N ALA A 153 -8.32 -1.52 3.92
CA ALA A 153 -8.72 -0.23 4.49
C ALA A 153 -7.69 0.87 4.25
N ILE A 154 -6.39 0.60 4.49
CA ILE A 154 -5.30 1.55 4.23
C ILE A 154 -5.22 1.89 2.73
N ALA A 155 -5.35 0.88 1.87
CA ALA A 155 -5.32 1.07 0.43
C ALA A 155 -6.52 1.88 -0.08
N LEU A 156 -7.73 1.60 0.41
CA LEU A 156 -8.93 2.37 0.08
C LEU A 156 -8.84 3.81 0.56
N LEU A 157 -8.34 4.05 1.79
CA LEU A 157 -8.11 5.40 2.30
C LEU A 157 -7.19 6.20 1.36
N SER A 158 -6.06 5.59 0.96
CA SER A 158 -5.12 6.23 0.03
C SER A 158 -5.77 6.47 -1.34
N PHE A 159 -6.50 5.50 -1.87
CA PHE A 159 -7.17 5.61 -3.18
C PHE A 159 -8.25 6.71 -3.18
N ILE A 160 -9.10 6.76 -2.15
CA ILE A 160 -10.12 7.81 -1.97
C ILE A 160 -9.45 9.17 -1.81
N GLY A 161 -8.30 9.24 -1.11
CA GLY A 161 -7.50 10.46 -1.00
C GLY A 161 -7.11 11.06 -2.35
N TYR A 162 -6.72 10.23 -3.31
CA TYR A 162 -6.44 10.68 -4.68
C TYR A 162 -7.70 11.20 -5.39
N LEU A 163 -8.84 10.54 -5.26
CA LEU A 163 -10.10 10.97 -5.86
C LEU A 163 -10.60 12.30 -5.26
N GLY A 164 -10.37 12.51 -3.96
CA GLY A 164 -10.77 13.72 -3.23
C GLY A 164 -9.70 14.82 -3.22
N ASN A 165 -8.52 14.62 -3.84
CA ASN A 165 -7.37 15.52 -3.73
C ASN A 165 -6.95 15.80 -2.28
N ILE A 166 -7.08 14.80 -1.38
CA ILE A 166 -6.73 14.84 0.04
C ILE A 166 -5.37 14.18 0.22
N ASN A 167 -4.29 14.95 0.09
CA ASN A 167 -2.93 14.41 0.13
C ASN A 167 -2.57 13.76 1.47
N THR A 168 -3.13 14.22 2.58
CA THR A 168 -2.92 13.65 3.91
C THR A 168 -3.44 12.22 4.06
N ALA A 169 -4.31 11.76 3.16
CA ALA A 169 -4.81 10.39 3.16
C ALA A 169 -3.79 9.37 2.61
N TYR A 170 -2.85 9.79 1.74
CA TYR A 170 -1.84 8.92 1.14
C TYR A 170 -0.39 9.33 1.43
N VAL A 171 -0.17 10.53 2.00
CA VAL A 171 1.13 11.01 2.49
C VAL A 171 1.03 11.23 4.00
N TRP A 172 1.72 10.41 4.79
CA TRP A 172 1.68 10.49 6.25
C TRP A 172 2.86 11.33 6.78
N GLY A 173 2.54 12.55 7.23
CA GLY A 173 3.56 13.48 7.73
C GLY A 173 4.67 13.73 6.71
N ASN A 174 5.92 13.66 7.15
CA ASN A 174 7.12 13.84 6.32
C ASN A 174 7.64 12.50 5.75
N MET A 175 6.75 11.55 5.45
CA MET A 175 7.11 10.25 4.91
C MET A 175 6.77 10.18 3.42
N SER A 176 7.40 9.24 2.71
CA SER A 176 7.03 8.95 1.33
C SER A 176 5.57 8.49 1.24
N GLY A 177 4.82 9.02 0.28
CA GLY A 177 3.43 8.68 0.09
C GLY A 177 3.22 7.31 -0.56
N MET A 178 1.99 6.78 -0.46
CA MET A 178 1.54 5.61 -1.22
C MET A 178 1.06 6.05 -2.60
N ALA A 179 1.64 5.53 -3.69
CA ALA A 179 1.20 5.83 -5.05
C ALA A 179 -0.21 5.29 -5.32
N VAL A 180 -0.96 5.92 -6.23
CA VAL A 180 -2.35 5.52 -6.53
C VAL A 180 -2.45 4.09 -7.06
N HIS A 181 -1.57 3.68 -7.95
CA HIS A 181 -1.54 2.30 -8.47
C HIS A 181 -0.98 1.30 -7.45
N THR A 182 -0.19 1.73 -6.46
CA THR A 182 0.15 0.96 -5.26
C THR A 182 -1.10 0.66 -4.44
N ALA A 183 -1.93 1.66 -4.18
CA ALA A 183 -3.20 1.49 -3.47
C ALA A 183 -4.13 0.53 -4.22
N PHE A 184 -4.27 0.70 -5.54
CA PHE A 184 -5.06 -0.19 -6.39
C PHE A 184 -4.58 -1.64 -6.33
N ASN A 185 -3.27 -1.88 -6.44
CA ASN A 185 -2.69 -3.21 -6.34
C ASN A 185 -2.93 -3.86 -4.97
N PHE A 186 -2.86 -3.12 -3.86
CA PHE A 186 -3.19 -3.65 -2.53
C PHE A 186 -4.66 -4.02 -2.39
N ILE A 187 -5.58 -3.26 -2.97
CA ILE A 187 -7.01 -3.60 -2.99
C ILE A 187 -7.20 -4.96 -3.69
N ILE A 188 -6.63 -5.13 -4.89
CA ILE A 188 -6.74 -6.40 -5.63
C ILE A 188 -6.11 -7.55 -4.82
N LEU A 189 -4.87 -7.38 -4.37
CA LEU A 189 -4.12 -8.42 -3.66
C LEU A 189 -4.83 -8.82 -2.36
N GLY A 190 -5.32 -7.83 -1.60
CA GLY A 190 -6.10 -8.07 -0.38
C GLY A 190 -7.39 -8.82 -0.67
N LEU A 191 -8.15 -8.42 -1.69
CA LEU A 191 -9.38 -9.13 -2.09
C LEU A 191 -9.09 -10.58 -2.50
N VAL A 192 -8.02 -10.82 -3.26
CA VAL A 192 -7.64 -12.18 -3.68
C VAL A 192 -7.32 -13.04 -2.44
N ILE A 193 -6.49 -12.57 -1.52
CA ILE A 193 -6.14 -13.34 -0.31
C ILE A 193 -7.39 -13.57 0.54
N PHE A 194 -8.26 -12.57 0.70
CA PHE A 194 -9.51 -12.71 1.41
C PHE A 194 -10.42 -13.80 0.80
N LEU A 195 -10.54 -13.82 -0.54
CA LEU A 195 -11.33 -14.82 -1.25
C LEU A 195 -10.73 -16.23 -1.12
N VAL A 196 -9.40 -16.36 -1.16
CA VAL A 196 -8.70 -17.63 -0.90
C VAL A 196 -9.07 -18.16 0.50
N GLN A 197 -9.07 -17.30 1.51
CA GLN A 197 -9.45 -17.66 2.87
C GLN A 197 -10.91 -18.05 3.00
N VAL A 198 -11.83 -17.32 2.35
CA VAL A 198 -13.26 -17.65 2.36
C VAL A 198 -13.50 -19.02 1.75
N GLN A 199 -12.78 -19.37 0.67
CA GLN A 199 -12.88 -20.69 0.06
C GLN A 199 -12.33 -21.81 0.97
N HIS A 200 -11.21 -21.53 1.66
CA HIS A 200 -10.64 -22.49 2.60
C HIS A 200 -11.58 -22.76 3.78
N ASN A 201 -12.22 -21.71 4.31
CA ASN A 201 -13.12 -21.83 5.47
C ASN A 201 -14.46 -22.53 5.17
N LYS A 202 -15.00 -22.40 3.96
CA LYS A 202 -16.24 -23.11 3.59
C LYS A 202 -16.14 -24.61 3.82
N ASN A 203 -14.93 -25.15 3.80
CA ASN A 203 -14.67 -26.58 4.03
C ASN A 203 -14.48 -26.94 5.51
N ILE A 204 -14.40 -25.96 6.44
CA ILE A 204 -14.02 -26.19 7.85
C ILE A 204 -15.11 -25.75 8.84
N GLU A 205 -15.89 -24.70 8.56
CA GLU A 205 -16.84 -24.13 9.53
C GLU A 205 -18.19 -23.75 8.90
N HIS A 206 -19.24 -24.50 9.24
CA HIS A 206 -20.59 -24.29 8.70
C HIS A 206 -21.41 -23.18 9.41
N ASN A 207 -21.00 -22.64 10.59
CA ASN A 207 -21.96 -21.91 11.45
C ASN A 207 -21.44 -20.73 12.28
N LYS A 208 -20.33 -20.04 11.94
CA LYS A 208 -19.92 -18.85 12.71
C LYS A 208 -19.84 -17.57 11.84
N PRO A 209 -20.42 -16.45 12.28
CA PRO A 209 -20.40 -15.18 11.55
C PRO A 209 -19.04 -14.46 11.70
N TRP A 210 -17.95 -15.16 11.36
CA TRP A 210 -16.57 -14.65 11.45
C TRP A 210 -16.27 -13.46 10.53
N HIS A 211 -17.21 -13.11 9.64
CA HIS A 211 -17.00 -12.06 8.65
C HIS A 211 -17.31 -10.66 9.19
N ILE A 212 -18.13 -10.54 10.23
CA ILE A 212 -18.62 -9.25 10.73
C ILE A 212 -17.50 -8.47 11.42
N ALA A 213 -16.76 -9.09 12.33
CA ALA A 213 -15.72 -8.41 13.09
C ALA A 213 -14.59 -7.80 12.21
N PRO A 214 -14.00 -8.52 11.23
CA PRO A 214 -13.02 -7.93 10.32
C PRO A 214 -13.56 -6.76 9.50
N ILE A 215 -14.80 -6.84 9.04
CA ILE A 215 -15.46 -5.77 8.28
C ILE A 215 -15.67 -4.55 9.18
N VAL A 216 -16.18 -4.74 10.39
CA VAL A 216 -16.40 -3.62 11.33
C VAL A 216 -15.08 -2.95 11.72
N THR A 217 -14.04 -3.73 12.04
CA THR A 217 -12.72 -3.15 12.40
C THR A 217 -12.08 -2.40 11.24
N SER A 218 -12.15 -2.93 10.02
CA SER A 218 -11.60 -2.24 8.84
C SER A 218 -12.41 -1.00 8.48
N SER A 219 -13.72 -1.03 8.60
CA SER A 219 -14.58 0.13 8.39
C SER A 219 -14.31 1.23 9.41
N LEU A 220 -14.04 0.87 10.67
CA LEU A 220 -13.68 1.82 11.71
C LEU A 220 -12.31 2.46 11.43
N ILE A 221 -11.31 1.67 11.03
CA ILE A 221 -9.98 2.17 10.66
C ILE A 221 -10.09 3.13 9.47
N LEU A 222 -10.86 2.76 8.45
CA LEU A 222 -11.08 3.59 7.27
C LEU A 222 -11.76 4.90 7.65
N PHE A 223 -12.80 4.85 8.48
CA PHE A 223 -13.53 6.03 8.94
C PHE A 223 -12.62 6.96 9.75
N LEU A 224 -11.91 6.44 10.75
CA LEU A 224 -11.01 7.23 11.58
C LEU A 224 -9.85 7.82 10.78
N GLY A 225 -9.26 7.03 9.88
CA GLY A 225 -8.20 7.50 8.99
C GLY A 225 -8.67 8.59 8.04
N PHE A 226 -9.87 8.45 7.49
CA PHE A 226 -10.47 9.48 6.62
C PHE A 226 -10.79 10.76 7.39
N TRP A 227 -11.38 10.63 8.59
CA TRP A 227 -11.64 11.76 9.48
C TRP A 227 -10.37 12.54 9.81
N GLN A 228 -9.33 11.84 10.27
CA GLN A 228 -8.04 12.45 10.58
C GLN A 228 -7.39 13.11 9.36
N SER A 229 -7.52 12.50 8.19
CA SER A 229 -7.01 13.07 6.94
C SER A 229 -7.73 14.35 6.54
N LEU A 230 -9.06 14.40 6.69
CA LEU A 230 -9.85 15.61 6.46
C LEU A 230 -9.48 16.73 7.43
N GLU A 231 -9.35 16.44 8.72
CA GLU A 231 -8.94 17.40 9.73
C GLU A 231 -7.57 17.99 9.42
N SER A 232 -6.59 17.15 9.14
CA SER A 232 -5.26 17.57 8.75
C SER A 232 -5.26 18.42 7.47
N PHE A 233 -6.07 18.06 6.49
CA PHE A 233 -6.23 18.81 5.25
C PHE A 233 -6.84 20.21 5.49
N GLN A 234 -7.86 20.31 6.35
CA GLN A 234 -8.46 21.59 6.74
C GLN A 234 -7.43 22.50 7.43
N ILE A 235 -6.65 21.97 8.36
CA ILE A 235 -5.57 22.71 9.03
C ILE A 235 -4.56 23.24 8.01
N GLN A 236 -4.15 22.44 7.02
CA GLN A 236 -3.24 22.88 5.95
C GLN A 236 -3.84 23.99 5.08
N LEU A 237 -5.15 23.92 4.77
CA LEU A 237 -5.83 24.99 4.01
C LEU A 237 -5.86 26.29 4.81
N MET A 238 -6.20 26.22 6.10
CA MET A 238 -6.24 27.39 6.97
C MET A 238 -4.87 28.03 7.13
N SER A 239 -3.82 27.24 7.32
CA SER A 239 -2.45 27.76 7.41
C SER A 239 -2.00 28.49 6.14
N LYS A 240 -2.33 27.93 4.95
CA LYS A 240 -2.06 28.58 3.66
C LYS A 240 -2.85 29.89 3.49
N GLN A 241 -4.09 29.97 3.96
CA GLN A 241 -4.88 31.19 3.91
C GLN A 241 -4.29 32.28 4.83
N ILE A 242 -3.90 31.91 6.06
CA ILE A 242 -3.26 32.82 7.01
C ILE A 242 -1.95 33.36 6.41
N GLN A 243 -1.11 32.49 5.85
CA GLN A 243 0.15 32.91 5.21
C GLN A 243 -0.11 33.92 4.08
N LYS A 244 -1.05 33.64 3.16
CA LYS A 244 -1.40 34.56 2.08
C LYS A 244 -1.91 35.92 2.60
N SER A 245 -2.74 35.91 3.66
CA SER A 245 -3.23 37.15 4.27
C SER A 245 -2.08 37.95 4.89
N THR A 246 -1.16 37.28 5.58
CA THR A 246 0.01 37.91 6.19
C THR A 246 0.91 38.53 5.13
N GLU A 247 1.20 37.81 4.04
CA GLU A 247 1.99 38.32 2.91
C GLU A 247 1.33 39.54 2.25
N ALA A 248 -0.01 39.50 2.07
CA ALA A 248 -0.76 40.64 1.51
C ALA A 248 -0.69 41.87 2.40
N VAL A 249 -0.81 41.71 3.72
CA VAL A 249 -0.70 42.80 4.70
C VAL A 249 0.72 43.35 4.72
N THR A 250 1.76 42.49 4.75
CA THR A 250 3.16 42.94 4.70
C THR A 250 3.43 43.79 3.46
N LYS A 251 2.98 43.29 2.29
CA LYS A 251 3.15 44.03 1.02
C LYS A 251 2.40 45.36 1.01
N SER A 252 1.22 45.45 1.62
CA SER A 252 0.48 46.71 1.70
C SER A 252 1.18 47.73 2.61
N ILE A 253 1.81 47.28 3.69
CA ILE A 253 2.60 48.11 4.59
C ILE A 253 3.83 48.66 3.86
N GLU A 254 4.57 47.78 3.16
CA GLU A 254 5.76 48.22 2.38
C GLU A 254 5.43 49.26 1.31
N LEU A 255 4.28 49.12 0.64
CA LEU A 255 3.83 50.09 -0.38
C LEU A 255 3.26 51.37 0.23
N GLY A 256 2.87 51.40 1.48
CA GLY A 256 2.40 52.59 2.18
C GLY A 256 3.49 53.42 2.83
N PHE A 257 4.73 52.93 2.88
CA PHE A 257 5.91 53.63 3.40
C PHE A 257 6.83 54.23 2.28
N ASN A 258 6.49 54.01 1.00
CA ASN A 258 7.13 54.62 -0.15
C ASN A 258 6.21 55.70 -0.76
#